data_161ebab458e86eadd65627e2b44cd3a4
#
_entry.id   161ebab458e86eadd65627e2b44cd3a4
#
_cell.length_a   1.000
_cell.length_b   1.000
_cell.length_c   1.000
_cell.angle_alpha   90.00
_cell.angle_beta   90.00
_cell.angle_gamma   90.00
#
_symmetry.space_group_name_H-M   'P 1'
#
loop_
_entity.id
_entity.type
_entity.pdbx_description
1 polymer ?
#
loop_
_entity_poly.entity_id
_entity_poly.type
_entity_poly.pdbx_seq_one_letter_code
_entity_poly.pdbx_strand_id
1 'polypeptide(L)'
;MNAYVNPLAGGEAVRSSDRIEAFIRSTRFDRPTLVLDTELVAQQFRALQAGLGRAHIHYALKANPQREVIETLVAEGSHFDAASRGEIELCLGLGARPETISFGNTIKKPADIAFAYSVGITMFAADSEMELEKIAENAPGAEVYIRLLMGTTEADWPLSRKFGTMEGEVNGLLAYAQHLGLKPIGLSFHVGSQTRRAEMWRDTLDRVSGVWNAARDAGFDLTTINIGGGFPAFYGEAIDAPEVYAAAVMAMVEPRFPGATRIMAEPGRGMVAEAGMIAAEVLLVSKKSHDDLHRWVYLDIGKFSGLAETMDEAIRYQFTTDRDHEEHGPCILAGPSCDSADVLYEKRPVQLPIGLTCGDKIIIRNCGAYTTTYSSVAFNGFPPLDVVVI
;
A
#
# COMPACT_ATOMS: atom_id res chain seq x y z
N MET A 1 24.72 14.31 -14.45
CA MET A 1 23.40 14.70 -13.89
C MET A 1 22.35 13.74 -14.44
N ASN A 2 22.15 12.60 -13.79
CA ASN A 2 20.99 11.78 -14.10
C ASN A 2 19.83 12.31 -13.27
N ALA A 3 19.14 13.33 -13.82
CA ALA A 3 17.90 13.80 -13.23
C ALA A 3 16.94 12.59 -13.17
N TYR A 4 16.47 12.26 -11.97
CA TYR A 4 15.34 11.38 -11.79
C TYR A 4 14.21 11.92 -12.66
N VAL A 5 13.86 11.19 -13.72
CA VAL A 5 12.71 11.50 -14.55
C VAL A 5 11.61 10.57 -14.08
N ASN A 6 10.67 11.10 -13.30
CA ASN A 6 9.39 10.42 -13.16
C ASN A 6 8.77 10.36 -14.57
N PRO A 7 8.60 9.18 -15.18
CA PRO A 7 8.04 9.07 -16.53
C PRO A 7 6.59 9.56 -16.63
N LEU A 8 5.97 9.91 -15.48
CA LEU A 8 4.59 10.37 -15.40
C LEU A 8 4.43 11.88 -15.65
N ALA A 9 5.52 12.66 -15.70
CA ALA A 9 5.45 14.11 -15.90
C ALA A 9 5.57 14.49 -17.38
N GLY A 10 4.51 14.28 -18.13
CA GLY A 10 4.28 14.97 -19.40
C GLY A 10 3.72 16.36 -19.17
N GLY A 11 4.58 17.36 -18.94
CA GLY A 11 4.16 18.76 -18.74
C GLY A 11 4.95 19.47 -17.65
N GLU A 12 5.28 20.73 -17.81
CA GLU A 12 6.08 21.63 -16.95
C GLU A 12 5.51 21.84 -15.50
N ALA A 13 4.90 20.83 -14.88
CA ALA A 13 4.63 20.88 -13.45
C ALA A 13 5.98 20.77 -12.70
N VAL A 14 6.30 21.75 -11.86
CA VAL A 14 7.33 21.66 -10.84
C VAL A 14 7.24 20.28 -10.20
N ARG A 15 8.25 19.47 -10.38
CA ARG A 15 8.25 18.10 -9.91
C ARG A 15 8.06 18.16 -8.41
N SER A 16 6.96 17.67 -7.95
CA SER A 16 6.55 17.73 -6.55
C SER A 16 7.52 17.01 -5.61
N SER A 17 8.27 16.02 -6.12
CA SER A 17 9.44 15.44 -5.44
C SER A 17 10.52 16.47 -5.10
N ASP A 18 10.63 17.54 -5.87
CA ASP A 18 11.63 18.59 -5.65
C ASP A 18 11.34 19.41 -4.39
N ARG A 19 10.05 19.57 -4.02
CA ARG A 19 9.65 20.26 -2.78
C ARG A 19 10.06 19.49 -1.53
N ILE A 20 9.80 18.18 -1.49
CA ILE A 20 10.22 17.34 -0.35
C ILE A 20 11.75 17.33 -0.25
N GLU A 21 12.42 17.11 -1.37
CA GLU A 21 13.89 17.05 -1.40
C GLU A 21 14.52 18.38 -0.98
N ALA A 22 14.02 19.51 -1.46
CA ALA A 22 14.49 20.85 -1.06
C ALA A 22 14.27 21.07 0.45
N PHE A 23 13.14 20.66 1.00
CA PHE A 23 12.87 20.73 2.43
C PHE A 23 13.87 19.88 3.23
N ILE A 24 14.08 18.62 2.82
CA ILE A 24 15.03 17.72 3.49
C ILE A 24 16.46 18.30 3.43
N ARG A 25 16.89 18.82 2.28
CA ARG A 25 18.24 19.37 2.12
C ARG A 25 18.46 20.61 2.99
N SER A 26 17.45 21.44 3.17
CA SER A 26 17.52 22.68 3.98
C SER A 26 17.27 22.46 5.48
N THR A 27 16.82 21.27 5.89
CA THR A 27 16.43 20.96 7.27
C THR A 27 17.43 20.00 7.90
N ARG A 28 17.77 20.23 9.18
CA ARG A 28 18.51 19.29 9.99
C ARG A 28 17.53 18.42 10.75
N PHE A 29 17.74 17.11 10.67
CA PHE A 29 17.03 16.11 11.44
C PHE A 29 17.99 15.44 12.42
N ASP A 30 17.56 15.24 13.67
CA ASP A 30 18.36 14.56 14.70
C ASP A 30 18.16 13.03 14.69
N ARG A 31 17.23 12.56 13.85
CA ARG A 31 16.89 11.13 13.67
C ARG A 31 16.20 10.91 12.31
N PRO A 32 16.11 9.65 11.85
CA PRO A 32 15.42 9.36 10.60
C PRO A 32 14.00 9.92 10.61
N THR A 33 13.64 10.64 9.56
CA THR A 33 12.33 11.30 9.48
C THR A 33 11.73 11.14 8.10
N LEU A 34 10.49 10.62 8.06
CA LEU A 34 9.67 10.63 6.85
C LEU A 34 9.08 12.03 6.66
N VAL A 35 9.35 12.64 5.53
CA VAL A 35 8.73 13.89 5.09
C VAL A 35 7.65 13.56 4.06
N LEU A 36 6.42 13.95 4.35
CA LEU A 36 5.24 13.74 3.50
C LEU A 36 4.74 15.05 2.92
N ASP A 37 4.40 15.05 1.64
CA ASP A 37 3.70 16.14 0.96
C ASP A 37 2.27 15.72 0.64
N THR A 38 1.30 16.31 1.32
CA THR A 38 -0.11 15.95 1.17
C THR A 38 -0.72 16.41 -0.15
N GLU A 39 -0.19 17.45 -0.78
CA GLU A 39 -0.64 17.84 -2.12
C GLU A 39 -0.34 16.74 -3.15
N LEU A 40 0.79 16.02 -2.97
CA LEU A 40 1.09 14.85 -3.80
C LEU A 40 0.07 13.72 -3.60
N VAL A 41 -0.35 13.50 -2.37
CA VAL A 41 -1.40 12.51 -2.08
C VAL A 41 -2.69 12.89 -2.81
N ALA A 42 -3.09 14.16 -2.75
CA ALA A 42 -4.27 14.65 -3.46
C ALA A 42 -4.13 14.50 -4.98
N GLN A 43 -2.97 14.81 -5.55
CA GLN A 43 -2.70 14.64 -6.99
C GLN A 43 -2.79 13.17 -7.42
N GLN A 44 -2.21 12.26 -6.66
CA GLN A 44 -2.27 10.82 -6.94
C GLN A 44 -3.72 10.29 -6.85
N PHE A 45 -4.48 10.73 -5.84
CA PHE A 45 -5.90 10.40 -5.74
C PHE A 45 -6.67 10.83 -6.98
N ARG A 46 -6.53 12.12 -7.38
CA ARG A 46 -7.24 12.67 -8.55
C ARG A 46 -6.86 11.93 -9.84
N ALA A 47 -5.58 11.61 -10.02
CA ALA A 47 -5.08 10.88 -11.18
C ALA A 47 -5.64 9.46 -11.25
N LEU A 48 -5.57 8.70 -10.15
CA LEU A 48 -6.15 7.37 -10.07
C LEU A 48 -7.67 7.41 -10.27
N GLN A 49 -8.39 8.34 -9.63
CA GLN A 49 -9.84 8.48 -9.77
C GLN A 49 -10.24 8.82 -11.22
N ALA A 50 -9.46 9.63 -11.92
CA ALA A 50 -9.70 9.94 -13.34
C ALA A 50 -9.65 8.67 -14.22
N GLY A 51 -8.67 7.79 -13.98
CA GLY A 51 -8.56 6.53 -14.70
C GLY A 51 -9.56 5.46 -14.26
N LEU A 52 -9.91 5.42 -12.99
CA LEU A 52 -10.89 4.48 -12.43
C LEU A 52 -12.34 4.83 -12.80
N GLY A 53 -12.59 6.08 -13.25
CA GLY A 53 -13.92 6.51 -13.70
C GLY A 53 -14.98 6.37 -12.61
N ARG A 54 -15.96 5.46 -12.81
CA ARG A 54 -17.08 5.24 -11.88
C ARG A 54 -16.74 4.37 -10.66
N ALA A 55 -15.56 3.77 -10.60
CA ALA A 55 -15.16 3.00 -9.44
C ALA A 55 -14.81 3.93 -8.26
N HIS A 56 -15.14 3.51 -7.05
CA HIS A 56 -14.80 4.24 -5.83
C HIS A 56 -13.44 3.80 -5.28
N ILE A 57 -12.59 4.76 -5.01
CA ILE A 57 -11.34 4.52 -4.28
C ILE A 57 -11.67 4.34 -2.80
N HIS A 58 -11.38 3.17 -2.27
CA HIS A 58 -11.33 2.88 -0.84
C HIS A 58 -9.85 2.85 -0.41
N TYR A 59 -9.34 3.99 0.03
CA TYR A 59 -7.93 4.07 0.41
C TYR A 59 -7.58 3.04 1.49
N ALA A 60 -6.57 2.20 1.22
CA ALA A 60 -6.10 1.19 2.16
C ALA A 60 -5.24 1.85 3.26
N LEU A 61 -5.87 2.12 4.42
CA LEU A 61 -5.30 2.87 5.55
C LEU A 61 -3.97 2.33 6.04
N LYS A 62 -3.81 1.01 6.01
CA LYS A 62 -2.56 0.32 6.39
C LYS A 62 -1.31 0.82 5.65
N ALA A 63 -1.47 1.43 4.49
CA ALA A 63 -0.34 1.96 3.72
C ALA A 63 0.29 3.17 4.40
N ASN A 64 -0.52 4.11 4.87
CA ASN A 64 -0.11 5.25 5.68
C ASN A 64 -1.32 5.88 6.38
N PRO A 65 -1.50 5.69 7.70
CA PRO A 65 -2.62 6.23 8.47
C PRO A 65 -2.31 7.61 9.08
N GLN A 66 -1.36 8.37 8.52
CA GLN A 66 -1.05 9.71 9.01
C GLN A 66 -2.30 10.60 8.92
N ARG A 67 -2.57 11.38 9.99
CA ARG A 67 -3.77 12.22 10.10
C ARG A 67 -3.96 13.11 8.88
N GLU A 68 -2.93 13.83 8.50
CA GLU A 68 -2.95 14.81 7.40
C GLU A 68 -3.19 14.13 6.05
N VAL A 69 -2.73 12.90 5.86
CA VAL A 69 -3.04 12.09 4.67
C VAL A 69 -4.53 11.75 4.63
N ILE A 70 -5.10 11.32 5.76
CA ILE A 70 -6.52 10.97 5.84
C ILE A 70 -7.39 12.21 5.68
N GLU A 71 -7.07 13.32 6.35
CA GLU A 71 -7.78 14.61 6.22
C GLU A 71 -7.80 15.08 4.76
N THR A 72 -6.67 14.99 4.07
CA THR A 72 -6.57 15.30 2.64
C THR A 72 -7.49 14.41 1.81
N LEU A 73 -7.47 13.09 2.05
CA LEU A 73 -8.30 12.14 1.30
C LEU A 73 -9.80 12.28 1.62
N VAL A 74 -10.16 12.64 2.85
CA VAL A 74 -11.54 13.00 3.19
C VAL A 74 -12.00 14.22 2.40
N ALA A 75 -11.15 15.25 2.31
CA ALA A 75 -11.46 16.45 1.53
C ALA A 75 -11.60 16.18 0.02
N GLU A 76 -10.84 15.23 -0.52
CA GLU A 76 -10.95 14.76 -1.92
C GLU A 76 -12.16 13.83 -2.15
N GLY A 77 -12.89 13.42 -1.11
CA GLY A 77 -14.06 12.53 -1.22
C GLY A 77 -13.71 11.05 -1.36
N SER A 78 -12.51 10.63 -0.94
CA SER A 78 -12.13 9.22 -0.91
C SER A 78 -13.01 8.41 0.03
N HIS A 79 -13.23 7.14 -0.30
CA HIS A 79 -13.67 6.14 0.65
C HIS A 79 -12.45 5.48 1.31
N PHE A 80 -12.68 4.60 2.30
CA PHE A 80 -11.61 4.02 3.11
C PHE A 80 -11.81 2.51 3.30
N ASP A 81 -10.72 1.76 3.16
CA ASP A 81 -10.64 0.35 3.56
C ASP A 81 -9.92 0.26 4.91
N ALA A 82 -10.69 -0.04 5.95
CA ALA A 82 -10.18 -0.18 7.31
C ALA A 82 -9.96 -1.65 7.68
N ALA A 83 -8.82 -1.94 8.31
CA ALA A 83 -8.46 -3.27 8.76
C ALA A 83 -8.66 -3.48 10.27
N SER A 84 -8.98 -2.45 11.02
CA SER A 84 -9.13 -2.50 12.48
C SER A 84 -10.07 -1.42 13.02
N ARG A 85 -10.54 -1.63 14.24
CA ARG A 85 -11.31 -0.61 14.97
C ARG A 85 -10.55 0.72 15.08
N GLY A 86 -9.24 0.68 15.36
CA GLY A 86 -8.44 1.91 15.50
C GLY A 86 -8.39 2.72 14.20
N GLU A 87 -8.32 2.07 13.05
CA GLU A 87 -8.40 2.75 11.75
C GLU A 87 -9.79 3.35 11.49
N ILE A 88 -10.86 2.65 11.89
CA ILE A 88 -12.23 3.18 11.81
C ILE A 88 -12.39 4.42 12.69
N GLU A 89 -11.97 4.35 13.96
CA GLU A 89 -12.02 5.47 14.90
C GLU A 89 -11.24 6.68 14.38
N LEU A 90 -10.07 6.44 13.77
CA LEU A 90 -9.26 7.48 13.16
C LEU A 90 -9.98 8.16 11.99
N CYS A 91 -10.53 7.41 11.04
CA CYS A 91 -11.26 7.96 9.90
C CYS A 91 -12.48 8.77 10.33
N LEU A 92 -13.30 8.23 11.23
CA LEU A 92 -14.49 8.92 11.74
C LEU A 92 -14.11 10.20 12.50
N GLY A 93 -13.04 10.15 13.31
CA GLY A 93 -12.51 11.30 14.03
C GLY A 93 -11.97 12.41 13.13
N LEU A 94 -11.65 12.10 11.87
CA LEU A 94 -11.19 13.03 10.83
C LEU A 94 -12.28 13.41 9.81
N GLY A 95 -13.52 13.03 10.07
CA GLY A 95 -14.66 13.48 9.29
C GLY A 95 -15.09 12.57 8.13
N ALA A 96 -14.51 11.36 8.01
CA ALA A 96 -15.02 10.37 7.09
C ALA A 96 -16.44 9.94 7.50
N ARG A 97 -17.33 9.74 6.53
CA ARG A 97 -18.68 9.28 6.80
C ARG A 97 -18.71 7.75 6.91
N PRO A 98 -19.47 7.17 7.86
CA PRO A 98 -19.51 5.71 8.04
C PRO A 98 -19.81 4.92 6.77
N GLU A 99 -20.69 5.41 5.92
CA GLU A 99 -21.09 4.78 4.65
C GLU A 99 -19.96 4.76 3.60
N THR A 100 -18.88 5.53 3.80
CA THR A 100 -17.69 5.52 2.94
C THR A 100 -16.60 4.60 3.44
N ILE A 101 -16.82 3.88 4.54
CA ILE A 101 -15.84 2.98 5.15
C ILE A 101 -16.26 1.53 4.97
N SER A 102 -15.37 0.68 4.47
CA SER A 102 -15.50 -0.77 4.49
C SER A 102 -14.59 -1.38 5.56
N PHE A 103 -15.06 -2.43 6.26
CA PHE A 103 -14.22 -3.21 7.14
C PHE A 103 -13.65 -4.41 6.37
N GLY A 104 -12.55 -4.16 5.63
CA GLY A 104 -12.02 -5.08 4.62
C GLY A 104 -11.13 -6.20 5.15
N ASN A 105 -10.76 -6.21 6.44
CA ASN A 105 -10.05 -7.35 7.01
C ASN A 105 -11.01 -8.55 7.15
N THR A 106 -10.62 -9.73 6.63
CA THR A 106 -11.47 -10.94 6.70
C THR A 106 -11.43 -11.62 8.06
N ILE A 107 -10.64 -11.14 9.02
CA ILE A 107 -10.61 -11.62 10.41
C ILE A 107 -10.81 -10.43 11.35
N LYS A 108 -11.87 -10.49 12.15
CA LYS A 108 -12.26 -9.38 13.04
C LYS A 108 -12.65 -9.92 14.43
N LYS A 109 -12.42 -9.13 15.48
CA LYS A 109 -12.97 -9.44 16.80
C LYS A 109 -14.47 -9.15 16.82
N PRO A 110 -15.31 -9.97 17.48
CA PRO A 110 -16.75 -9.69 17.62
C PRO A 110 -17.04 -8.27 18.13
N ALA A 111 -16.31 -7.83 19.15
CA ALA A 111 -16.45 -6.47 19.70
C ALA A 111 -16.13 -5.36 18.70
N ASP A 112 -15.19 -5.59 17.77
CA ASP A 112 -14.84 -4.60 16.75
C ASP A 112 -15.90 -4.57 15.63
N ILE A 113 -16.51 -5.70 15.31
CA ILE A 113 -17.67 -5.78 14.39
C ILE A 113 -18.85 -5.02 15.00
N ALA A 114 -19.21 -5.30 16.26
CA ALA A 114 -20.27 -4.62 16.97
C ALA A 114 -20.04 -3.10 17.03
N PHE A 115 -18.82 -2.67 17.32
CA PHE A 115 -18.44 -1.26 17.31
C PHE A 115 -18.66 -0.64 15.91
N ALA A 116 -18.07 -1.25 14.85
CA ALA A 116 -18.20 -0.75 13.49
C ALA A 116 -19.69 -0.58 13.09
N TYR A 117 -20.50 -1.59 13.38
CA TYR A 117 -21.95 -1.55 13.12
C TYR A 117 -22.66 -0.44 13.90
N SER A 118 -22.31 -0.27 15.19
CA SER A 118 -22.92 0.76 16.05
C SER A 118 -22.63 2.19 15.59
N VAL A 119 -21.54 2.42 14.87
CA VAL A 119 -21.19 3.73 14.30
C VAL A 119 -21.64 3.91 12.85
N GLY A 120 -22.38 2.94 12.29
CA GLY A 120 -23.03 3.02 10.98
C GLY A 120 -22.25 2.38 9.82
N ILE A 121 -21.19 1.64 10.10
CA ILE A 121 -20.49 0.85 9.06
C ILE A 121 -21.27 -0.44 8.84
N THR A 122 -21.66 -0.70 7.59
CA THR A 122 -22.52 -1.83 7.23
C THR A 122 -21.89 -2.79 6.23
N MET A 123 -20.68 -2.51 5.72
CA MET A 123 -20.01 -3.28 4.69
C MET A 123 -18.77 -4.02 5.25
N PHE A 124 -18.77 -5.35 5.17
CA PHE A 124 -17.74 -6.21 5.74
C PHE A 124 -17.21 -7.23 4.74
N ALA A 125 -15.89 -7.46 4.77
CA ALA A 125 -15.27 -8.59 4.08
C ALA A 125 -15.36 -9.87 4.91
N ALA A 126 -15.56 -11.01 4.24
CA ALA A 126 -15.46 -12.33 4.86
C ALA A 126 -14.86 -13.34 3.89
N ASP A 127 -14.29 -14.44 4.39
CA ASP A 127 -13.75 -15.54 3.61
C ASP A 127 -13.98 -16.93 4.27
N SER A 128 -14.81 -16.99 5.31
CA SER A 128 -15.09 -18.21 6.07
C SER A 128 -16.43 -18.15 6.77
N GLU A 129 -17.01 -19.34 7.06
CA GLU A 129 -18.30 -19.49 7.77
C GLU A 129 -18.25 -18.84 9.15
N MET A 130 -17.22 -19.12 9.95
CA MET A 130 -17.08 -18.53 11.30
C MET A 130 -17.02 -17.00 11.28
N GLU A 131 -16.44 -16.41 10.25
CA GLU A 131 -16.42 -14.95 10.14
C GLU A 131 -17.81 -14.41 9.79
N LEU A 132 -18.56 -15.10 8.93
CA LEU A 132 -19.96 -14.76 8.63
C LEU A 132 -20.86 -14.85 9.86
N GLU A 133 -20.69 -15.90 10.70
CA GLU A 133 -21.40 -16.06 11.97
C GLU A 133 -21.13 -14.85 12.90
N LYS A 134 -19.87 -14.48 13.10
CA LYS A 134 -19.49 -13.32 13.91
C LYS A 134 -20.11 -12.03 13.38
N ILE A 135 -20.14 -11.85 12.06
CA ILE A 135 -20.76 -10.66 11.45
C ILE A 135 -22.27 -10.68 11.69
N ALA A 136 -22.93 -11.81 11.47
CA ALA A 136 -24.38 -11.92 11.67
C ALA A 136 -24.81 -11.64 13.13
N GLU A 137 -24.03 -12.14 14.09
CA GLU A 137 -24.32 -11.93 15.53
C GLU A 137 -24.10 -10.48 15.96
N ASN A 138 -23.13 -9.76 15.38
CA ASN A 138 -22.68 -8.44 15.85
C ASN A 138 -23.05 -7.28 14.91
N ALA A 139 -23.46 -7.58 13.68
CA ALA A 139 -23.90 -6.62 12.66
C ALA A 139 -25.06 -7.22 11.84
N PRO A 140 -26.25 -7.46 12.46
CA PRO A 140 -27.35 -8.14 11.79
C PRO A 140 -27.82 -7.39 10.56
N GLY A 141 -27.99 -8.12 9.44
CA GLY A 141 -28.41 -7.54 8.15
C GLY A 141 -27.33 -6.77 7.40
N ALA A 142 -26.07 -6.85 7.84
CA ALA A 142 -24.94 -6.18 7.18
C ALA A 142 -24.72 -6.70 5.75
N GLU A 143 -24.15 -5.84 4.91
CA GLU A 143 -23.63 -6.17 3.59
C GLU A 143 -22.30 -6.93 3.73
N VAL A 144 -22.17 -8.05 3.01
CA VAL A 144 -20.92 -8.81 2.99
C VAL A 144 -20.46 -9.10 1.57
N TYR A 145 -19.17 -8.99 1.33
CA TYR A 145 -18.53 -9.47 0.11
C TYR A 145 -17.50 -10.55 0.45
N ILE A 146 -17.47 -11.60 -0.38
CA ILE A 146 -16.61 -12.77 -0.15
C ILE A 146 -15.27 -12.55 -0.84
N ARG A 147 -14.18 -12.66 -0.06
CA ARG A 147 -12.82 -12.53 -0.57
C ARG A 147 -12.34 -13.85 -1.16
N LEU A 148 -11.86 -13.78 -2.41
CA LEU A 148 -11.29 -14.90 -3.15
C LEU A 148 -9.80 -15.03 -2.86
N LEU A 149 -9.33 -16.26 -2.73
CA LEU A 149 -7.91 -16.60 -2.70
C LEU A 149 -7.38 -16.62 -4.13
N MET A 150 -6.52 -15.67 -4.46
CA MET A 150 -5.79 -15.69 -5.72
C MET A 150 -4.47 -16.43 -5.55
N GLY A 151 -4.08 -17.19 -6.58
CA GLY A 151 -2.77 -17.86 -6.62
C GLY A 151 -1.62 -16.83 -6.67
N THR A 152 -0.39 -17.33 -6.64
CA THR A 152 0.82 -16.50 -6.81
C THR A 152 0.75 -15.76 -8.14
N THR A 153 0.85 -14.44 -8.06
CA THR A 153 0.94 -13.54 -9.22
C THR A 153 2.40 -13.16 -9.45
N GLU A 154 2.71 -12.57 -10.59
CA GLU A 154 4.04 -11.98 -10.88
C GLU A 154 4.28 -10.66 -10.14
N ALA A 155 3.52 -10.35 -9.10
CA ALA A 155 3.68 -9.15 -8.29
C ALA A 155 4.99 -9.19 -7.49
N ASP A 156 5.61 -8.04 -7.26
CA ASP A 156 6.87 -7.93 -6.50
C ASP A 156 6.72 -8.41 -5.05
N TRP A 157 5.51 -8.24 -4.48
CA TRP A 157 5.14 -8.80 -3.19
C TRP A 157 3.97 -9.77 -3.36
N PRO A 158 4.24 -11.08 -3.53
CA PRO A 158 3.21 -12.08 -3.77
C PRO A 158 2.32 -12.26 -2.53
N LEU A 159 1.03 -12.49 -2.76
CA LEU A 159 0.07 -12.76 -1.69
C LEU A 159 0.33 -14.14 -1.08
N SER A 160 0.25 -14.20 0.25
CA SER A 160 0.24 -15.46 0.98
C SER A 160 -1.14 -16.14 0.90
N ARG A 161 -1.19 -17.43 1.23
CA ARG A 161 -2.44 -18.21 1.38
C ARG A 161 -3.23 -17.83 2.66
N LYS A 162 -2.89 -16.71 3.30
CA LYS A 162 -3.47 -16.32 4.59
C LYS A 162 -4.94 -15.91 4.48
N PHE A 163 -5.33 -15.31 3.36
CA PHE A 163 -6.65 -14.71 3.16
C PHE A 163 -7.33 -15.21 1.91
N GLY A 164 -8.65 -15.25 1.98
CA GLY A 164 -9.52 -15.62 0.88
C GLY A 164 -9.91 -17.08 0.88
N THR A 165 -11.05 -17.36 0.26
CA THR A 165 -11.58 -18.71 0.05
C THR A 165 -11.33 -19.19 -1.38
N MET A 166 -11.35 -20.50 -1.59
CA MET A 166 -11.23 -21.10 -2.92
C MET A 166 -12.49 -20.83 -3.76
N GLU A 167 -12.33 -20.76 -5.08
CA GLU A 167 -13.42 -20.47 -6.03
C GLU A 167 -14.64 -21.37 -5.84
N GLY A 168 -14.42 -22.67 -5.60
CA GLY A 168 -15.50 -23.66 -5.39
C GLY A 168 -16.34 -23.47 -4.13
N GLU A 169 -15.83 -22.75 -3.14
CA GLU A 169 -16.49 -22.54 -1.86
C GLU A 169 -17.40 -21.28 -1.84
N VAL A 170 -17.25 -20.40 -2.84
CA VAL A 170 -17.89 -19.08 -2.85
C VAL A 170 -19.42 -19.17 -2.78
N ASN A 171 -20.04 -20.00 -3.62
CA ASN A 171 -21.50 -20.15 -3.61
C ASN A 171 -22.02 -20.69 -2.29
N GLY A 172 -21.26 -21.58 -1.63
CA GLY A 172 -21.57 -22.07 -0.28
C GLY A 172 -21.57 -20.93 0.75
N LEU A 173 -20.53 -20.08 0.74
CA LEU A 173 -20.44 -18.94 1.65
C LEU A 173 -21.51 -17.87 1.37
N LEU A 174 -21.84 -17.61 0.10
CA LEU A 174 -22.93 -16.68 -0.25
C LEU A 174 -24.28 -17.19 0.26
N ALA A 175 -24.58 -18.49 0.07
CA ALA A 175 -25.80 -19.11 0.58
C ALA A 175 -25.83 -19.10 2.11
N TYR A 176 -24.70 -19.37 2.76
CA TYR A 176 -24.60 -19.35 4.20
C TYR A 176 -24.81 -17.95 4.78
N ALA A 177 -24.24 -16.92 4.15
CA ALA A 177 -24.48 -15.53 4.52
C ALA A 177 -25.98 -15.18 4.45
N GLN A 178 -26.70 -15.58 3.39
CA GLN A 178 -28.15 -15.38 3.28
C GLN A 178 -28.91 -16.14 4.39
N HIS A 179 -28.51 -17.38 4.68
CA HIS A 179 -29.12 -18.17 5.77
C HIS A 179 -28.99 -17.49 7.13
N LEU A 180 -27.87 -16.83 7.38
CA LEU A 180 -27.60 -16.04 8.59
C LEU A 180 -28.31 -14.67 8.61
N GLY A 181 -29.05 -14.32 7.55
CA GLY A 181 -29.73 -13.03 7.44
C GLY A 181 -28.84 -11.85 7.05
N LEU A 182 -27.61 -12.13 6.59
CA LEU A 182 -26.73 -11.13 5.99
C LEU A 182 -27.11 -10.86 4.53
N LYS A 183 -26.58 -9.80 3.96
CA LYS A 183 -26.75 -9.43 2.55
C LYS A 183 -25.45 -9.68 1.78
N PRO A 184 -25.28 -10.85 1.12
CA PRO A 184 -24.13 -11.08 0.26
C PRO A 184 -24.25 -10.24 -1.01
N ILE A 185 -23.44 -9.17 -1.09
CA ILE A 185 -23.52 -8.18 -2.16
C ILE A 185 -22.50 -8.39 -3.27
N GLY A 186 -21.45 -9.18 -3.04
CA GLY A 186 -20.40 -9.28 -4.04
C GLY A 186 -19.19 -10.08 -3.68
N LEU A 187 -18.15 -9.87 -4.47
CA LEU A 187 -16.86 -10.55 -4.35
C LEU A 187 -15.73 -9.54 -4.21
N SER A 188 -14.62 -9.97 -3.60
CA SER A 188 -13.37 -9.22 -3.59
C SER A 188 -12.17 -10.13 -3.88
N PHE A 189 -11.11 -9.54 -4.38
CA PHE A 189 -9.83 -10.19 -4.61
C PHE A 189 -8.69 -9.18 -4.52
N HIS A 190 -7.45 -9.66 -4.60
CA HIS A 190 -6.28 -8.81 -4.65
C HIS A 190 -5.24 -9.47 -5.56
N VAL A 191 -4.69 -8.72 -6.50
CA VAL A 191 -3.75 -9.22 -7.53
C VAL A 191 -2.30 -9.33 -7.06
N GLY A 192 -1.99 -8.84 -5.88
CA GLY A 192 -0.63 -8.69 -5.34
C GLY A 192 -0.24 -7.23 -5.20
N SER A 193 0.71 -6.93 -4.31
CA SER A 193 1.21 -5.57 -4.13
C SER A 193 2.25 -5.26 -5.21
N GLN A 194 2.30 -4.02 -5.68
CA GLN A 194 3.24 -3.56 -6.71
C GLN A 194 3.08 -4.34 -8.04
N THR A 195 1.85 -4.42 -8.54
CA THR A 195 1.55 -5.01 -9.86
C THR A 195 1.86 -4.00 -10.95
N ARG A 196 3.06 -4.05 -11.51
CA ARG A 196 3.65 -2.98 -12.33
C ARG A 196 2.97 -2.73 -13.66
N ARG A 197 2.32 -3.73 -14.25
CA ARG A 197 1.66 -3.64 -15.55
C ARG A 197 0.21 -4.04 -15.46
N ALA A 198 -0.67 -3.27 -16.09
CA ALA A 198 -2.11 -3.53 -16.07
C ALA A 198 -2.47 -4.92 -16.64
N GLU A 199 -1.74 -5.42 -17.64
CA GLU A 199 -1.99 -6.73 -18.23
C GLU A 199 -1.88 -7.89 -17.25
N MET A 200 -1.10 -7.74 -16.18
CA MET A 200 -0.94 -8.76 -15.12
C MET A 200 -2.24 -9.02 -14.35
N TRP A 201 -3.24 -8.16 -14.49
CA TRP A 201 -4.56 -8.35 -13.90
C TRP A 201 -5.42 -9.37 -14.66
N ARG A 202 -5.13 -9.60 -15.94
CA ARG A 202 -5.99 -10.33 -16.88
C ARG A 202 -6.42 -11.70 -16.35
N ASP A 203 -5.46 -12.56 -16.00
CA ASP A 203 -5.73 -13.93 -15.58
C ASP A 203 -6.55 -13.99 -14.28
N THR A 204 -6.25 -13.08 -13.35
CA THR A 204 -7.03 -12.95 -12.11
C THR A 204 -8.45 -12.51 -12.41
N LEU A 205 -8.63 -11.50 -13.28
CA LEU A 205 -9.95 -11.01 -13.67
C LEU A 205 -10.77 -12.08 -14.40
N ASP A 206 -10.16 -12.88 -15.27
CA ASP A 206 -10.83 -13.96 -15.97
C ASP A 206 -11.34 -15.04 -15.00
N ARG A 207 -10.54 -15.44 -14.02
CA ARG A 207 -10.92 -16.38 -12.97
C ARG A 207 -12.05 -15.83 -12.09
N VAL A 208 -11.92 -14.60 -11.60
CA VAL A 208 -12.95 -13.97 -10.74
C VAL A 208 -14.26 -13.79 -11.50
N SER A 209 -14.20 -13.43 -12.79
CA SER A 209 -15.42 -13.29 -13.61
C SER A 209 -16.15 -14.63 -13.81
N GLY A 210 -15.41 -15.73 -13.90
CA GLY A 210 -16.00 -17.07 -13.90
C GLY A 210 -16.79 -17.35 -12.63
N VAL A 211 -16.23 -17.04 -11.46
CA VAL A 211 -16.92 -17.20 -10.16
C VAL A 211 -18.12 -16.25 -10.05
N TRP A 212 -17.97 -14.99 -10.50
CA TRP A 212 -19.05 -14.01 -10.51
C TRP A 212 -20.25 -14.49 -11.32
N ASN A 213 -20.01 -14.98 -12.53
CA ASN A 213 -21.06 -15.49 -13.40
C ASN A 213 -21.72 -16.76 -12.80
N ALA A 214 -20.93 -17.71 -12.29
CA ALA A 214 -21.45 -18.91 -11.65
C ALA A 214 -22.33 -18.57 -10.43
N ALA A 215 -21.97 -17.57 -9.63
CA ALA A 215 -22.79 -17.14 -8.51
C ALA A 215 -24.11 -16.51 -8.98
N ARG A 216 -24.07 -15.67 -10.02
CA ARG A 216 -25.29 -15.07 -10.60
C ARG A 216 -26.21 -16.12 -11.24
N ASP A 217 -25.65 -17.10 -11.94
CA ASP A 217 -26.40 -18.23 -12.50
C ASP A 217 -27.06 -19.09 -11.39
N ALA A 218 -26.43 -19.15 -10.22
CA ALA A 218 -27.00 -19.77 -9.02
C ALA A 218 -28.09 -18.90 -8.33
N GLY A 219 -28.36 -17.71 -8.84
CA GLY A 219 -29.45 -16.84 -8.36
C GLY A 219 -29.02 -15.78 -7.34
N PHE A 220 -27.73 -15.58 -7.08
CA PHE A 220 -27.26 -14.50 -6.21
C PHE A 220 -27.28 -13.15 -6.94
N ASP A 221 -27.89 -12.13 -6.30
CA ASP A 221 -27.91 -10.75 -6.81
C ASP A 221 -26.65 -9.99 -6.40
N LEU A 222 -25.54 -10.28 -7.10
CA LEU A 222 -24.27 -9.63 -6.86
C LEU A 222 -24.24 -8.27 -7.55
N THR A 223 -24.03 -7.21 -6.77
CA THR A 223 -24.00 -5.81 -7.20
C THR A 223 -22.65 -5.14 -7.01
N THR A 224 -21.75 -5.76 -6.22
CA THR A 224 -20.47 -5.16 -5.83
C THR A 224 -19.29 -6.03 -6.23
N ILE A 225 -18.34 -5.46 -6.94
CA ILE A 225 -17.01 -6.06 -7.15
C ILE A 225 -15.94 -5.17 -6.55
N ASN A 226 -15.17 -5.73 -5.63
CA ASN A 226 -14.01 -5.08 -5.05
C ASN A 226 -12.75 -5.69 -5.66
N ILE A 227 -12.07 -4.92 -6.51
CA ILE A 227 -10.88 -5.37 -7.24
C ILE A 227 -9.60 -5.33 -6.39
N GLY A 228 -9.70 -4.86 -5.14
CA GLY A 228 -8.57 -4.77 -4.22
C GLY A 228 -7.54 -3.72 -4.58
N GLY A 229 -6.34 -3.92 -4.05
CA GLY A 229 -5.18 -3.06 -4.30
C GLY A 229 -4.26 -3.62 -5.40
N GLY A 230 -2.99 -3.23 -5.32
CA GLY A 230 -1.97 -3.66 -6.28
C GLY A 230 -1.49 -2.55 -7.20
N PHE A 231 -2.13 -1.38 -7.18
CA PHE A 231 -1.73 -0.20 -7.95
C PHE A 231 -0.29 0.18 -7.58
N PRO A 232 0.61 0.26 -8.59
CA PRO A 232 2.04 0.40 -8.35
C PRO A 232 2.45 1.83 -8.02
N ALA A 233 3.64 1.96 -7.42
CA ALA A 233 4.40 3.18 -7.32
C ALA A 233 5.76 3.00 -8.03
N PHE A 234 6.43 4.10 -8.33
CA PHE A 234 7.71 4.07 -9.00
C PHE A 234 8.86 3.75 -8.03
N TYR A 235 9.59 2.67 -8.31
CA TYR A 235 10.80 2.26 -7.58
C TYR A 235 11.99 2.03 -8.52
N GLY A 236 12.11 2.85 -9.58
CA GLY A 236 13.22 2.77 -10.54
C GLY A 236 12.88 2.00 -11.83
N GLU A 237 11.82 1.22 -11.85
CA GLU A 237 11.30 0.59 -13.07
C GLU A 237 10.12 1.39 -13.61
N ALA A 238 10.05 1.55 -14.92
CA ALA A 238 8.99 2.32 -15.57
C ALA A 238 7.61 1.71 -15.31
N ILE A 239 6.67 2.57 -14.93
CA ILE A 239 5.25 2.26 -14.79
C ILE A 239 4.46 3.32 -15.57
N ASP A 240 3.23 2.97 -15.98
CA ASP A 240 2.33 3.94 -16.60
C ASP A 240 1.89 5.01 -15.59
N ALA A 241 1.48 6.17 -16.12
CA ALA A 241 0.83 7.20 -15.31
C ALA A 241 -0.40 6.63 -14.59
N PRO A 242 -0.68 7.06 -13.33
CA PRO A 242 -1.76 6.48 -12.54
C PRO A 242 -3.11 6.43 -13.26
N GLU A 243 -3.46 7.50 -13.97
CA GLU A 243 -4.70 7.58 -14.76
C GLU A 243 -4.70 6.62 -15.95
N VAL A 244 -3.56 6.43 -16.62
CA VAL A 244 -3.42 5.52 -17.77
C VAL A 244 -3.48 4.07 -17.28
N TYR A 245 -2.74 3.75 -16.22
CA TYR A 245 -2.75 2.43 -15.60
C TYR A 245 -4.15 2.04 -15.13
N ALA A 246 -4.81 2.94 -14.38
CA ALA A 246 -6.14 2.71 -13.85
C ALA A 246 -7.19 2.54 -14.95
N ALA A 247 -7.13 3.35 -16.02
CA ALA A 247 -8.01 3.22 -17.19
C ALA A 247 -7.81 1.87 -17.90
N ALA A 248 -6.57 1.40 -18.04
CA ALA A 248 -6.28 0.09 -18.63
C ALA A 248 -6.84 -1.06 -17.76
N VAL A 249 -6.76 -0.96 -16.44
CA VAL A 249 -7.38 -1.92 -15.53
C VAL A 249 -8.91 -1.90 -15.67
N MET A 250 -9.53 -0.71 -15.67
CA MET A 250 -10.99 -0.57 -15.77
C MET A 250 -11.55 -1.06 -17.11
N ALA A 251 -10.81 -0.88 -18.21
CA ALA A 251 -11.18 -1.43 -19.51
C ALA A 251 -11.26 -2.97 -19.50
N MET A 252 -10.54 -3.64 -18.62
CA MET A 252 -10.64 -5.08 -18.40
C MET A 252 -11.72 -5.47 -17.40
N VAL A 253 -11.96 -4.64 -16.37
CA VAL A 253 -12.92 -4.91 -15.28
C VAL A 253 -14.36 -4.79 -15.78
N GLU A 254 -14.72 -3.69 -16.42
CA GLU A 254 -16.12 -3.37 -16.75
C GLU A 254 -16.84 -4.45 -17.57
N PRO A 255 -16.25 -5.01 -18.64
CA PRO A 255 -16.94 -6.03 -19.45
C PRO A 255 -17.05 -7.38 -18.74
N ARG A 256 -16.24 -7.64 -17.70
CA ARG A 256 -16.19 -8.94 -17.00
C ARG A 256 -17.21 -9.09 -15.87
N PHE A 257 -17.73 -7.97 -15.37
CA PHE A 257 -18.66 -7.99 -14.24
C PHE A 257 -20.00 -7.34 -14.59
N PRO A 258 -20.79 -7.98 -15.49
CA PRO A 258 -22.09 -7.45 -15.86
C PRO A 258 -23.01 -7.40 -14.64
N GLY A 259 -23.75 -6.31 -14.50
CA GLY A 259 -24.66 -6.07 -13.35
C GLY A 259 -23.95 -5.51 -12.10
N ALA A 260 -22.62 -5.38 -12.07
CA ALA A 260 -21.95 -4.66 -10.99
C ALA A 260 -22.29 -3.17 -11.05
N THR A 261 -23.07 -2.70 -10.06
CA THR A 261 -23.43 -1.29 -9.92
C THR A 261 -22.43 -0.54 -9.05
N ARG A 262 -21.67 -1.25 -8.21
CA ARG A 262 -20.60 -0.73 -7.36
C ARG A 262 -19.29 -1.44 -7.71
N ILE A 263 -18.28 -0.66 -8.10
CA ILE A 263 -16.91 -1.13 -8.27
C ILE A 263 -16.05 -0.42 -7.23
N MET A 264 -15.28 -1.19 -6.47
CA MET A 264 -14.38 -0.69 -5.43
C MET A 264 -12.94 -1.03 -5.82
N ALA A 265 -12.03 -0.10 -5.57
CA ALA A 265 -10.58 -0.31 -5.66
C ALA A 265 -9.93 0.09 -4.33
N GLU A 266 -8.92 -0.66 -3.87
CA GLU A 266 -8.24 -0.45 -2.59
C GLU A 266 -6.76 -0.04 -2.79
N PRO A 267 -6.46 1.04 -3.53
CA PRO A 267 -5.09 1.50 -3.67
C PRO A 267 -4.56 1.98 -2.31
N GLY A 268 -3.33 1.57 -2.00
CA GLY A 268 -2.58 2.09 -0.87
C GLY A 268 -1.28 2.69 -1.36
N ARG A 269 -0.32 1.82 -1.75
CA ARG A 269 1.01 2.20 -2.23
C ARG A 269 0.97 3.25 -3.34
N GLY A 270 0.21 3.02 -4.40
CA GLY A 270 0.11 3.93 -5.55
C GLY A 270 -0.40 5.33 -5.21
N MET A 271 -0.98 5.53 -4.02
CA MET A 271 -1.48 6.83 -3.59
C MET A 271 -0.48 7.62 -2.75
N VAL A 272 0.37 6.94 -1.96
CA VAL A 272 1.16 7.65 -0.94
C VAL A 272 2.66 7.41 -1.04
N ALA A 273 3.13 6.38 -1.75
CA ALA A 273 4.55 6.05 -1.78
C ALA A 273 5.40 7.22 -2.29
N GLU A 274 5.04 7.80 -3.44
CA GLU A 274 5.77 8.90 -4.07
C GLU A 274 5.58 10.25 -3.35
N ALA A 275 4.59 10.33 -2.46
CA ALA A 275 4.33 11.49 -1.62
C ALA A 275 5.25 11.57 -0.39
N GLY A 276 6.19 10.64 -0.21
CA GLY A 276 7.07 10.61 0.95
C GLY A 276 8.52 10.28 0.63
N MET A 277 9.44 10.94 1.33
CA MET A 277 10.87 10.63 1.34
C MET A 277 11.38 10.60 2.77
N ILE A 278 12.37 9.73 3.03
CA ILE A 278 13.01 9.66 4.34
C ILE A 278 14.36 10.36 4.29
N ALA A 279 14.58 11.29 5.23
CA ALA A 279 15.89 11.81 5.56
C ALA A 279 16.57 10.84 6.53
N ALA A 280 17.76 10.36 6.18
CA ALA A 280 18.58 9.47 6.99
C ALA A 280 20.05 9.96 7.00
N GLU A 281 20.84 9.45 7.94
CA GLU A 281 22.25 9.78 8.10
C GLU A 281 23.14 8.55 7.97
N VAL A 282 24.32 8.73 7.36
CA VAL A 282 25.38 7.71 7.34
C VAL A 282 26.07 7.68 8.70
N LEU A 283 26.01 6.55 9.39
CA LEU A 283 26.69 6.36 10.67
C LEU A 283 28.13 5.85 10.50
N LEU A 284 28.34 5.00 9.50
CA LEU A 284 29.67 4.38 9.27
C LEU A 284 29.77 3.90 7.83
N VAL A 285 30.97 4.04 7.25
CA VAL A 285 31.37 3.38 6.01
C VAL A 285 32.59 2.50 6.30
N SER A 286 32.51 1.22 5.96
CA SER A 286 33.60 0.30 6.19
C SER A 286 33.73 -0.78 5.10
N LYS A 287 34.84 -1.49 5.08
CA LYS A 287 35.04 -2.76 4.37
C LYS A 287 35.35 -3.85 5.39
N LYS A 288 34.95 -5.09 5.13
CA LYS A 288 35.27 -6.22 6.01
C LYS A 288 36.71 -6.69 5.83
N SER A 289 37.26 -6.52 4.61
CA SER A 289 38.70 -6.71 4.32
C SER A 289 39.14 -5.67 3.31
N HIS A 290 40.47 -5.55 3.09
CA HIS A 290 41.03 -4.64 2.08
C HIS A 290 40.63 -5.05 0.64
N ASP A 291 40.41 -6.35 0.43
CA ASP A 291 40.10 -6.95 -0.88
C ASP A 291 38.61 -7.03 -1.16
N ASP A 292 37.76 -6.62 -0.21
CA ASP A 292 36.30 -6.62 -0.41
C ASP A 292 35.89 -5.70 -1.57
N LEU A 293 35.07 -6.25 -2.46
CA LEU A 293 34.50 -5.51 -3.59
C LEU A 293 33.46 -4.49 -3.13
N HIS A 294 32.72 -4.82 -2.07
CA HIS A 294 31.62 -4.00 -1.56
C HIS A 294 32.02 -3.27 -0.28
N ARG A 295 31.60 -2.02 -0.20
CA ARG A 295 31.58 -1.26 1.05
C ARG A 295 30.31 -1.58 1.82
N TRP A 296 30.35 -1.48 3.12
CA TRP A 296 29.21 -1.46 4.02
C TRP A 296 28.92 -0.03 4.42
N VAL A 297 27.70 0.44 4.15
CA VAL A 297 27.23 1.76 4.55
C VAL A 297 26.13 1.57 5.58
N TYR A 298 26.41 1.97 6.80
CA TYR A 298 25.47 1.87 7.92
C TYR A 298 24.71 3.17 8.03
N LEU A 299 23.38 3.05 8.05
CA LEU A 299 22.45 4.17 8.19
C LEU A 299 21.84 4.18 9.58
N ASP A 300 21.32 5.33 10.00
CA ASP A 300 20.53 5.47 11.21
C ASP A 300 19.09 4.89 11.07
N ILE A 301 18.76 4.34 9.92
CA ILE A 301 17.50 3.63 9.61
C ILE A 301 17.78 2.26 8.98
N GLY A 302 16.92 1.28 9.28
CA GLY A 302 17.02 -0.07 8.74
C GLY A 302 15.65 -0.78 8.64
N LYS A 303 15.70 -2.10 8.50
CA LYS A 303 14.50 -2.94 8.41
C LYS A 303 13.53 -2.75 9.57
N PHE A 304 14.06 -2.63 10.79
CA PHE A 304 13.25 -2.55 12.00
C PHE A 304 12.74 -1.14 12.30
N SER A 305 13.29 -0.15 11.64
CA SER A 305 12.91 1.26 11.87
C SER A 305 12.18 1.93 10.70
N GLY A 306 11.56 1.12 9.82
CA GLY A 306 10.70 1.62 8.75
C GLY A 306 10.97 1.05 7.36
N LEU A 307 12.09 0.34 7.14
CA LEU A 307 12.41 -0.24 5.82
C LEU A 307 12.15 -1.75 5.74
N ALA A 308 11.12 -2.24 6.43
CA ALA A 308 10.78 -3.67 6.47
C ALA A 308 10.48 -4.27 5.09
N GLU A 309 9.96 -3.50 4.13
CA GLU A 309 9.70 -3.98 2.77
C GLU A 309 10.98 -4.26 1.95
N THR A 310 12.17 -3.98 2.50
CA THR A 310 13.44 -4.43 1.94
C THR A 310 13.75 -5.91 2.23
N MET A 311 12.90 -6.60 3.02
CA MET A 311 12.99 -8.05 3.18
C MET A 311 12.94 -8.74 1.82
N ASP A 312 13.83 -9.72 1.64
CA ASP A 312 14.03 -10.43 0.36
C ASP A 312 14.31 -9.51 -0.85
N GLU A 313 14.60 -8.24 -0.59
CA GLU A 313 14.78 -7.16 -1.59
C GLU A 313 13.54 -6.93 -2.45
N ALA A 314 12.35 -7.12 -1.89
CA ALA A 314 11.10 -7.02 -2.62
C ALA A 314 10.84 -5.57 -3.09
N ILE A 315 10.98 -4.58 -2.21
CA ILE A 315 10.96 -3.17 -2.59
C ILE A 315 12.39 -2.63 -2.60
N ARG A 316 12.77 -2.04 -3.73
CA ARG A 316 14.10 -1.44 -3.92
C ARG A 316 13.99 0.07 -3.99
N TYR A 317 14.19 0.70 -2.85
CA TYR A 317 14.20 2.15 -2.76
C TYR A 317 15.33 2.77 -3.57
N GLN A 318 15.15 4.01 -3.97
CA GLN A 318 16.18 4.84 -4.59
C GLN A 318 16.78 5.78 -3.56
N PHE A 319 18.05 6.05 -3.69
CA PHE A 319 18.84 6.86 -2.77
C PHE A 319 19.44 8.03 -3.50
N THR A 320 19.43 9.20 -2.87
CA THR A 320 20.17 10.39 -3.34
C THR A 320 20.92 11.02 -2.19
N THR A 321 22.03 11.69 -2.51
CA THR A 321 22.92 12.32 -1.55
C THR A 321 23.39 13.68 -2.08
N ASP A 322 24.04 14.48 -1.26
CA ASP A 322 24.68 15.73 -1.71
C ASP A 322 25.94 15.48 -2.57
N ARG A 323 26.43 14.22 -2.59
CA ARG A 323 27.61 13.77 -3.32
C ARG A 323 27.32 13.01 -4.61
N ASP A 324 26.08 13.02 -5.10
CA ASP A 324 25.69 12.25 -6.31
C ASP A 324 26.45 12.65 -7.58
N HIS A 325 27.19 13.77 -7.55
CA HIS A 325 28.09 14.21 -8.61
C HIS A 325 29.45 13.48 -8.61
N GLU A 326 29.79 12.75 -7.55
CA GLU A 326 31.02 11.98 -7.42
C GLU A 326 30.92 10.62 -8.12
N GLU A 327 32.05 9.91 -8.21
CA GLU A 327 32.10 8.54 -8.68
C GLU A 327 31.31 7.61 -7.74
N HIS A 328 30.51 6.69 -8.31
CA HIS A 328 29.73 5.71 -7.57
C HIS A 328 30.38 4.35 -7.54
N GLY A 329 30.20 3.64 -6.45
CA GLY A 329 30.66 2.28 -6.29
C GLY A 329 29.66 1.42 -5.50
N PRO A 330 29.76 0.07 -5.65
CA PRO A 330 28.81 -0.85 -5.04
C PRO A 330 28.94 -0.84 -3.51
N CYS A 331 27.80 -0.87 -2.83
CA CYS A 331 27.75 -0.99 -1.37
C CYS A 331 26.54 -1.81 -0.90
N ILE A 332 26.70 -2.43 0.26
CA ILE A 332 25.63 -3.08 1.02
C ILE A 332 25.21 -2.09 2.10
N LEU A 333 23.91 -1.86 2.22
CA LEU A 333 23.35 -1.01 3.26
C LEU A 333 23.01 -1.85 4.50
N ALA A 334 23.15 -1.25 5.67
CA ALA A 334 22.78 -1.86 6.93
C ALA A 334 22.11 -0.82 7.84
N GLY A 335 21.15 -1.25 8.64
CA GLY A 335 20.53 -0.41 9.65
C GLY A 335 21.37 -0.32 10.94
N PRO A 336 20.90 0.46 11.93
CA PRO A 336 21.64 0.76 13.14
C PRO A 336 21.51 -0.29 14.24
N SER A 337 20.60 -1.26 14.09
CA SER A 337 20.32 -2.23 15.13
C SER A 337 21.44 -3.27 15.28
N CYS A 338 21.55 -3.88 16.47
CA CYS A 338 22.52 -4.95 16.73
C CYS A 338 22.08 -6.30 16.13
N ASP A 339 20.97 -6.34 15.41
CA ASP A 339 20.50 -7.57 14.77
C ASP A 339 21.16 -7.78 13.41
N SER A 340 21.71 -8.97 13.19
CA SER A 340 22.37 -9.32 11.93
C SER A 340 21.42 -9.35 10.72
N ALA A 341 20.10 -9.43 10.94
CA ALA A 341 19.10 -9.35 9.87
C ALA A 341 18.87 -7.92 9.35
N ASP A 342 19.41 -6.90 10.03
CA ASP A 342 19.25 -5.50 9.66
C ASP A 342 20.18 -5.09 8.51
N VAL A 343 20.14 -5.86 7.43
CA VAL A 343 20.95 -5.68 6.21
C VAL A 343 20.01 -5.47 5.02
N LEU A 344 20.30 -4.47 4.20
CA LEU A 344 19.53 -4.08 3.05
C LEU A 344 20.33 -4.33 1.76
N TYR A 345 19.71 -4.94 0.76
CA TYR A 345 20.25 -5.11 -0.60
C TYR A 345 21.62 -5.81 -0.69
N GLU A 346 21.77 -6.92 0.04
CA GLU A 346 22.98 -7.73 0.01
C GLU A 346 23.10 -8.55 -1.28
N LYS A 347 21.97 -9.07 -1.81
CA LYS A 347 21.93 -9.87 -3.03
C LYS A 347 22.21 -9.03 -4.28
N ARG A 348 21.73 -7.80 -4.28
CA ARG A 348 21.89 -6.81 -5.36
C ARG A 348 22.35 -5.48 -4.78
N PRO A 349 23.67 -5.29 -4.55
CA PRO A 349 24.21 -4.08 -3.94
C PRO A 349 23.77 -2.79 -4.65
N VAL A 350 23.64 -1.72 -3.90
CA VAL A 350 23.30 -0.39 -4.44
C VAL A 350 24.55 0.36 -4.86
N GLN A 351 24.40 1.33 -5.76
CA GLN A 351 25.49 2.20 -6.21
C GLN A 351 25.36 3.54 -5.49
N LEU A 352 26.35 3.89 -4.66
CA LEU A 352 26.41 5.17 -3.95
C LEU A 352 27.79 5.83 -4.12
N PRO A 353 27.88 7.17 -3.93
CA PRO A 353 29.14 7.90 -4.05
C PRO A 353 30.24 7.28 -3.19
N ILE A 354 31.46 7.17 -3.76
CA ILE A 354 32.61 6.56 -3.06
C ILE A 354 33.06 7.42 -1.90
N GLY A 355 32.90 8.73 -2.01
CA GLY A 355 33.29 9.69 -0.98
C GLY A 355 32.34 9.79 0.22
N LEU A 356 31.29 8.96 0.32
CA LEU A 356 30.42 8.98 1.49
C LEU A 356 31.18 8.73 2.79
N THR A 357 30.81 9.51 3.82
CA THR A 357 31.43 9.45 5.15
C THR A 357 30.35 9.61 6.24
N CYS A 358 30.73 9.34 7.50
CA CYS A 358 29.85 9.54 8.67
C CYS A 358 29.36 10.98 8.71
N GLY A 359 28.06 11.16 8.98
CA GLY A 359 27.37 12.46 9.01
C GLY A 359 26.79 12.90 7.67
N ASP A 360 27.10 12.21 6.57
CA ASP A 360 26.50 12.53 5.27
C ASP A 360 25.01 12.17 5.28
N LYS A 361 24.20 13.06 4.71
CA LYS A 361 22.75 12.86 4.57
C LYS A 361 22.45 11.94 3.37
N ILE A 362 21.54 11.00 3.58
CA ILE A 362 20.93 10.17 2.53
C ILE A 362 19.43 10.44 2.49
N ILE A 363 18.91 10.68 1.29
CA ILE A 363 17.48 10.79 1.03
C ILE A 363 17.01 9.49 0.39
N ILE A 364 16.06 8.81 1.04
CA ILE A 364 15.44 7.60 0.54
C ILE A 364 14.11 7.98 -0.10
N ARG A 365 13.96 7.72 -1.40
CA ARG A 365 12.83 8.18 -2.20
C ARG A 365 11.66 7.21 -2.15
N ASN A 366 10.45 7.74 -2.34
CA ASN A 366 9.21 6.97 -2.53
C ASN A 366 8.86 6.09 -1.32
N CYS A 367 9.04 6.65 -0.13
CA CYS A 367 8.90 6.00 1.17
C CYS A 367 7.56 6.30 1.87
N GLY A 368 6.59 6.93 1.22
CA GLY A 368 5.33 7.32 1.86
C GLY A 368 4.42 6.15 2.25
N ALA A 369 4.67 4.94 1.72
CA ALA A 369 3.86 3.75 1.99
C ALA A 369 4.64 2.69 2.78
N TYR A 370 3.98 2.07 3.78
CA TYR A 370 4.47 0.91 4.52
C TYR A 370 5.84 1.11 5.20
N THR A 371 6.12 2.32 5.66
CA THR A 371 7.33 2.67 6.42
C THR A 371 7.01 2.90 7.89
N THR A 372 6.28 3.95 8.23
CA THR A 372 5.87 4.24 9.61
C THR A 372 5.03 3.12 10.22
N THR A 373 4.19 2.47 9.42
CA THR A 373 3.33 1.35 9.85
C THR A 373 4.11 0.05 10.09
N TYR A 374 5.34 -0.05 9.59
CA TYR A 374 6.23 -1.19 9.79
C TYR A 374 7.45 -0.85 10.64
N SER A 375 7.39 0.24 11.38
CA SER A 375 8.44 0.64 12.31
C SER A 375 8.25 -0.04 13.65
N SER A 376 9.31 -0.67 14.15
CA SER A 376 9.32 -1.28 15.48
C SER A 376 9.23 -0.23 16.55
N VAL A 377 8.65 -0.59 17.70
CA VAL A 377 8.60 0.25 18.88
C VAL A 377 9.71 -0.18 19.85
N ALA A 378 10.67 0.72 20.05
CA ALA A 378 11.77 0.56 21.04
C ALA A 378 12.71 -0.66 20.83
N PHE A 379 12.79 -1.24 19.62
CA PHE A 379 13.79 -2.27 19.33
C PHE A 379 15.21 -1.67 19.48
N ASN A 380 16.06 -2.27 20.29
CA ASN A 380 17.35 -1.73 20.75
C ASN A 380 17.26 -0.30 21.35
N GLY A 381 16.10 0.13 21.82
CA GLY A 381 15.85 1.48 22.33
C GLY A 381 15.62 2.55 21.27
N PHE A 382 15.61 2.19 19.98
CA PHE A 382 15.28 3.13 18.91
C PHE A 382 13.79 3.48 18.91
N PRO A 383 13.43 4.77 18.74
CA PRO A 383 12.04 5.18 18.59
C PRO A 383 11.48 4.74 17.24
N PRO A 384 10.15 4.70 17.07
CA PRO A 384 9.53 4.61 15.75
C PRO A 384 9.97 5.74 14.82
N LEU A 385 9.83 5.52 13.51
CA LEU A 385 10.14 6.52 12.50
C LEU A 385 9.31 7.79 12.70
N ASP A 386 9.98 8.94 12.74
CA ASP A 386 9.33 10.24 12.82
C ASP A 386 8.67 10.65 11.51
N VAL A 387 7.68 11.53 11.59
CA VAL A 387 6.97 12.09 10.44
C VAL A 387 6.89 13.60 10.52
N VAL A 388 7.17 14.25 9.42
CA VAL A 388 6.89 15.68 9.19
C VAL A 388 6.04 15.79 7.94
N VAL A 389 4.97 16.58 8.02
CA VAL A 389 4.06 16.85 6.89
C VAL A 389 4.26 18.29 6.43
N ILE A 390 4.35 18.50 5.11
CA ILE A 390 4.58 19.79 4.46
C ILE A 390 3.54 20.08 3.39
#